data_f63a5768652f3ce6a4ffbd537da70b7d
#
_entry.id   f63a5768652f3ce6a4ffbd537da70b7d
#
_cell.length_a   1.000
_cell.length_b   1.000
_cell.length_c   1.000
_cell.angle_alpha   90.00
_cell.angle_beta   90.00
_cell.angle_gamma   90.00
#
_symmetry.space_group_name_H-M   'P 1'
#
loop_
_entity.id
_entity.type
_entity.pdbx_description
1 polymer ?
#
loop_
_entity_poly.entity_id
_entity_poly.type
_entity_poly.pdbx_seq_one_letter_code
_entity_poly.pdbx_strand_id
1 'polypeptide(L)'
;MKTGIKGVRRASAVIVTASAILAGGVLTTPAHAAAPPKPSITAKGGFVMNNGSGKTLFTKSADTRRSTGSTTKIMTARVVLGQRNLNLDSKVTVQKAYSDYIVRNTASSARLIVGDKVTVRQLLYGLMLPSGCDAAYALADKFGKGSTRAARVKNFIGQMNTTAKNLNLKNTHFDSFDGIGNGKNYSTPRDLTKLASNTMKYSTFRTVVKTKSTKQKVTTKSGGYRYMSWSNTNGLLGTYRGAIGVKTGSGPEAKYCLVFAATRNGKTVIGTVLTSSSAANRTTDAKKLMDYGFKVA
;
A
#
# COMPACT_ATOMS: atom_id res chain seq x y z
N MET A 1 -70.13 -83.29 -42.73
CA MET A 1 -71.11 -82.28 -43.15
C MET A 1 -70.51 -80.93 -42.90
N LYS A 2 -70.50 -80.13 -43.96
CA LYS A 2 -70.19 -78.69 -44.07
C LYS A 2 -68.82 -78.22 -43.59
N THR A 3 -67.98 -78.14 -44.46
CA THR A 3 -66.89 -77.32 -44.98
C THR A 3 -67.07 -75.82 -44.74
N GLY A 4 -66.00 -75.15 -44.29
CA GLY A 4 -65.87 -73.71 -44.18
C GLY A 4 -64.45 -73.31 -44.43
N ILE A 5 -64.23 -72.75 -45.61
CA ILE A 5 -62.98 -72.19 -46.15
C ILE A 5 -62.68 -70.87 -45.44
N LYS A 6 -61.50 -70.73 -44.85
CA LYS A 6 -61.00 -69.44 -44.30
C LYS A 6 -59.94 -68.84 -45.25
N GLY A 7 -60.31 -67.70 -45.84
CA GLY A 7 -59.39 -66.92 -46.70
C GLY A 7 -58.24 -66.26 -45.91
N VAL A 8 -57.09 -66.38 -46.53
CA VAL A 8 -55.84 -65.75 -46.05
C VAL A 8 -55.78 -64.32 -46.53
N ARG A 9 -55.81 -63.35 -45.60
CA ARG A 9 -55.51 -61.94 -45.93
C ARG A 9 -54.04 -61.71 -45.73
N ARG A 10 -53.32 -61.38 -46.78
CA ARG A 10 -51.97 -60.93 -46.75
C ARG A 10 -51.97 -59.48 -46.24
N ALA A 11 -51.32 -59.22 -45.11
CA ALA A 11 -50.99 -57.89 -44.58
C ALA A 11 -49.63 -57.47 -45.11
N SER A 12 -49.61 -56.41 -45.90
CA SER A 12 -48.37 -55.76 -46.36
C SER A 12 -47.82 -54.87 -45.23
N ALA A 13 -46.68 -55.22 -44.70
CA ALA A 13 -45.95 -54.37 -43.72
C ALA A 13 -45.22 -53.24 -44.49
N VAL A 14 -45.61 -52.00 -44.21
CA VAL A 14 -44.91 -50.81 -44.65
C VAL A 14 -43.81 -50.53 -43.63
N ILE A 15 -42.57 -50.68 -44.05
CA ILE A 15 -41.38 -50.31 -43.19
C ILE A 15 -41.17 -48.79 -43.39
N VAL A 16 -41.51 -48.02 -42.38
CA VAL A 16 -41.11 -46.58 -42.24
C VAL A 16 -39.75 -46.49 -41.65
N THR A 17 -38.72 -46.25 -42.41
CA THR A 17 -37.40 -45.92 -41.96
C THR A 17 -37.36 -44.48 -41.43
N ALA A 18 -37.40 -44.32 -40.09
CA ALA A 18 -37.18 -43.04 -39.44
C ALA A 18 -35.66 -42.74 -39.40
N SER A 19 -35.25 -41.82 -40.29
CA SER A 19 -33.89 -41.26 -40.25
C SER A 19 -33.76 -40.28 -39.06
N ALA A 20 -33.12 -40.70 -37.99
CA ALA A 20 -32.76 -39.84 -36.86
C ALA A 20 -31.60 -38.94 -37.28
N ILE A 21 -31.89 -37.66 -37.55
CA ILE A 21 -30.88 -36.61 -37.69
C ILE A 21 -30.34 -36.31 -36.30
N LEU A 22 -29.17 -36.86 -35.96
CA LEU A 22 -28.38 -36.42 -34.80
C LEU A 22 -27.86 -35.01 -35.07
N ALA A 23 -28.61 -33.99 -34.64
CA ALA A 23 -28.10 -32.63 -34.53
C ALA A 23 -27.03 -32.62 -33.41
N GLY A 24 -25.77 -32.82 -33.77
CA GLY A 24 -24.61 -32.66 -32.90
C GLY A 24 -24.49 -31.21 -32.47
N GLY A 25 -25.10 -30.84 -31.36
CA GLY A 25 -24.87 -29.56 -30.72
C GLY A 25 -23.41 -29.47 -30.30
N VAL A 26 -22.61 -28.69 -31.03
CA VAL A 26 -21.27 -28.33 -30.63
C VAL A 26 -21.42 -27.51 -29.34
N LEU A 27 -21.21 -28.15 -28.19
CA LEU A 27 -21.06 -27.46 -26.90
C LEU A 27 -19.77 -26.64 -27.00
N THR A 28 -19.87 -25.39 -27.44
CA THR A 28 -18.79 -24.42 -27.35
C THR A 28 -18.57 -24.12 -25.87
N THR A 29 -17.65 -24.83 -25.24
CA THR A 29 -17.12 -24.43 -23.93
C THR A 29 -16.59 -23.01 -24.08
N PRO A 30 -17.03 -22.04 -23.21
CA PRO A 30 -16.50 -20.70 -23.29
C PRO A 30 -14.98 -20.78 -23.09
N ALA A 31 -14.24 -20.36 -24.11
CA ALA A 31 -12.78 -20.30 -24.03
C ALA A 31 -12.42 -19.40 -22.82
N HIS A 32 -11.94 -20.01 -21.75
CA HIS A 32 -11.38 -19.24 -20.62
C HIS A 32 -10.20 -18.46 -21.18
N ALA A 33 -10.35 -17.15 -21.30
CA ALA A 33 -9.25 -16.29 -21.71
C ALA A 33 -8.04 -16.56 -20.78
N ALA A 34 -6.93 -16.94 -21.37
CA ALA A 34 -5.70 -17.23 -20.62
C ALA A 34 -5.34 -16.03 -19.73
N ALA A 35 -4.99 -16.29 -18.48
CA ALA A 35 -4.59 -15.22 -17.57
C ALA A 35 -3.40 -14.43 -18.17
N PRO A 36 -3.41 -13.08 -18.13
CA PRO A 36 -2.36 -12.27 -18.71
C PRO A 36 -1.00 -12.63 -18.07
N PRO A 37 0.10 -12.62 -18.85
CA PRO A 37 1.42 -12.97 -18.33
C PRO A 37 1.84 -12.03 -17.20
N LYS A 38 2.49 -12.59 -16.17
CA LYS A 38 3.00 -11.80 -15.04
C LYS A 38 4.11 -10.87 -15.53
N PRO A 39 4.09 -9.58 -15.14
CA PRO A 39 5.11 -8.63 -15.56
C PRO A 39 6.48 -8.94 -14.94
N SER A 40 7.53 -8.76 -15.72
CA SER A 40 8.90 -8.69 -15.18
C SER A 40 9.15 -7.32 -14.57
N ILE A 41 9.70 -7.31 -13.34
CA ILE A 41 10.10 -6.11 -12.60
C ILE A 41 11.57 -6.18 -12.19
N THR A 42 12.22 -5.02 -12.12
CA THR A 42 13.64 -4.91 -11.73
C THR A 42 13.83 -4.95 -10.21
N ALA A 43 12.82 -4.53 -9.45
CA ALA A 43 12.83 -4.60 -7.99
C ALA A 43 13.11 -6.03 -7.50
N LYS A 44 13.94 -6.16 -6.46
CA LYS A 44 14.27 -7.46 -5.86
C LYS A 44 13.10 -8.10 -5.13
N GLY A 45 12.09 -7.32 -4.71
CA GLY A 45 10.86 -7.81 -4.08
C GLY A 45 9.64 -7.03 -4.54
N GLY A 46 8.52 -7.74 -4.74
CA GLY A 46 7.25 -7.14 -5.14
C GLY A 46 6.04 -7.94 -4.65
N PHE A 47 4.99 -7.24 -4.28
CA PHE A 47 3.70 -7.82 -3.90
C PHE A 47 2.57 -6.89 -4.28
N VAL A 48 1.47 -7.45 -4.79
CA VAL A 48 0.25 -6.72 -5.13
C VAL A 48 -0.97 -7.50 -4.68
N MET A 49 -1.97 -6.82 -4.16
CA MET A 49 -3.27 -7.40 -3.86
C MET A 49 -4.42 -6.48 -4.26
N ASN A 50 -5.59 -7.06 -4.46
CA ASN A 50 -6.86 -6.33 -4.47
C ASN A 50 -7.16 -5.87 -3.04
N ASN A 51 -7.28 -4.56 -2.83
CA ASN A 51 -7.45 -3.99 -1.49
C ASN A 51 -8.84 -4.28 -0.87
N GLY A 52 -9.85 -4.54 -1.70
CA GLY A 52 -11.20 -4.86 -1.23
C GLY A 52 -11.33 -6.31 -0.78
N SER A 53 -10.93 -7.26 -1.64
CA SER A 53 -11.05 -8.69 -1.38
C SER A 53 -9.87 -9.30 -0.62
N GLY A 54 -8.72 -8.64 -0.57
CA GLY A 54 -7.48 -9.20 -0.04
C GLY A 54 -6.80 -10.21 -0.98
N LYS A 55 -7.38 -10.50 -2.16
CA LYS A 55 -6.84 -11.45 -3.12
C LYS A 55 -5.43 -11.04 -3.56
N THR A 56 -4.47 -11.97 -3.46
CA THR A 56 -3.11 -11.78 -3.98
C THR A 56 -3.15 -11.79 -5.51
N LEU A 57 -2.56 -10.77 -6.14
CA LEU A 57 -2.51 -10.60 -7.59
C LEU A 57 -1.11 -10.86 -8.15
N PHE A 58 -0.06 -10.47 -7.41
CA PHE A 58 1.33 -10.64 -7.84
C PHE A 58 2.25 -10.91 -6.65
N THR A 59 3.27 -11.75 -6.86
CA THR A 59 4.33 -12.03 -5.89
C THR A 59 5.69 -12.15 -6.58
N LYS A 60 6.72 -11.52 -6.00
CA LYS A 60 8.14 -11.73 -6.29
C LYS A 60 8.91 -11.57 -4.99
N SER A 61 9.51 -12.64 -4.44
CA SER A 61 10.20 -12.61 -3.14
C SER A 61 9.41 -11.82 -2.09
N ALA A 62 8.08 -12.10 -2.04
CA ALA A 62 7.09 -11.28 -1.32
C ALA A 62 7.26 -11.32 0.20
N ASP A 63 7.91 -12.36 0.71
CA ASP A 63 8.10 -12.60 2.15
C ASP A 63 9.58 -12.48 2.58
N THR A 64 10.47 -12.13 1.66
CA THR A 64 11.89 -11.88 1.97
C THR A 64 12.05 -10.55 2.69
N ARG A 65 12.68 -10.57 3.86
CA ARG A 65 13.00 -9.37 4.67
C ARG A 65 13.97 -8.48 3.92
N ARG A 66 13.67 -7.17 3.90
CA ARG A 66 14.48 -6.14 3.25
C ARG A 66 14.45 -4.86 4.06
N SER A 67 15.47 -4.04 3.90
CA SER A 67 15.46 -2.67 4.42
C SER A 67 14.34 -1.87 3.76
N THR A 68 13.66 -1.05 4.55
CA THR A 68 12.40 -0.38 4.18
C THR A 68 12.60 1.08 3.79
N GLY A 69 13.70 1.70 4.25
CA GLY A 69 13.85 3.15 4.18
C GLY A 69 12.61 3.86 4.71
N SER A 70 12.29 5.00 4.15
CA SER A 70 11.15 5.83 4.59
C SER A 70 9.76 5.22 4.38
N THR A 71 9.62 3.99 3.82
CA THR A 71 8.31 3.32 3.84
C THR A 71 7.90 2.91 5.27
N THR A 72 8.85 2.85 6.22
CA THR A 72 8.64 2.76 7.67
C THR A 72 7.64 3.80 8.19
N LYS A 73 7.63 5.01 7.63
CA LYS A 73 6.75 6.12 8.05
C LYS A 73 5.25 5.81 7.90
N ILE A 74 4.89 4.78 7.14
CA ILE A 74 3.51 4.27 7.12
C ILE A 74 3.14 3.72 8.51
N MET A 75 4.05 2.99 9.18
CA MET A 75 3.82 2.50 10.53
C MET A 75 3.76 3.65 11.53
N THR A 76 4.61 4.66 11.41
CA THR A 76 4.55 5.87 12.25
C THR A 76 3.20 6.55 12.14
N ALA A 77 2.69 6.76 10.91
CA ALA A 77 1.36 7.29 10.69
C ALA A 77 0.27 6.37 11.27
N ARG A 78 0.41 5.04 11.11
CA ARG A 78 -0.55 4.05 11.62
C ARG A 78 -0.66 4.09 13.14
N VAL A 79 0.47 4.18 13.85
CA VAL A 79 0.49 4.28 15.32
C VAL A 79 -0.17 5.57 15.79
N VAL A 80 0.16 6.70 15.15
CA VAL A 80 -0.45 8.00 15.47
C VAL A 80 -1.97 7.97 15.26
N LEU A 81 -2.41 7.49 14.09
CA LEU A 81 -3.84 7.44 13.75
C LEU A 81 -4.63 6.41 14.56
N GLY A 82 -3.95 5.47 15.20
CA GLY A 82 -4.55 4.50 16.10
C GLY A 82 -4.60 4.93 17.56
N GLN A 83 -4.14 6.13 17.90
CA GLN A 83 -4.20 6.63 19.27
C GLN A 83 -5.65 6.85 19.73
N ARG A 84 -5.94 6.44 20.97
CA ARG A 84 -7.22 6.70 21.60
C ARG A 84 -7.38 8.22 21.83
N ASN A 85 -8.54 8.78 21.51
CA ASN A 85 -8.83 10.21 21.66
C ASN A 85 -7.85 11.13 20.88
N LEU A 86 -7.45 10.70 19.68
CA LEU A 86 -6.54 11.46 18.83
C LEU A 86 -7.15 12.83 18.47
N ASN A 87 -6.50 13.91 18.93
CA ASN A 87 -6.78 15.26 18.46
C ASN A 87 -5.77 15.66 17.40
N LEU A 88 -6.20 15.67 16.12
CA LEU A 88 -5.37 16.03 14.98
C LEU A 88 -4.95 17.50 14.97
N ASP A 89 -5.67 18.37 15.67
CA ASP A 89 -5.44 19.81 15.72
C ASP A 89 -4.62 20.22 16.96
N SER A 90 -4.28 19.24 17.83
CA SER A 90 -3.34 19.47 18.92
C SER A 90 -1.98 19.90 18.40
N LYS A 91 -1.43 20.97 18.98
CA LYS A 91 -0.15 21.55 18.57
C LYS A 91 1.04 20.85 19.25
N VAL A 92 2.12 20.72 18.50
CA VAL A 92 3.43 20.24 18.94
C VAL A 92 4.44 21.37 18.71
N THR A 93 5.16 21.75 19.74
CA THR A 93 6.27 22.72 19.60
C THR A 93 7.48 22.02 19.00
N VAL A 94 7.99 22.54 17.89
CA VAL A 94 9.19 22.00 17.22
C VAL A 94 10.41 22.18 18.12
N GLN A 95 11.07 21.09 18.47
CA GLN A 95 12.24 21.08 19.34
C GLN A 95 13.53 21.09 18.52
N LYS A 96 14.60 21.70 19.07
CA LYS A 96 15.93 21.72 18.43
C LYS A 96 16.43 20.31 18.11
N ALA A 97 16.16 19.35 18.99
CA ALA A 97 16.56 17.95 18.77
C ALA A 97 16.06 17.33 17.47
N TYR A 98 14.91 17.81 16.94
CA TYR A 98 14.38 17.31 15.64
C TYR A 98 15.23 17.81 14.48
N SER A 99 15.69 19.09 14.52
CA SER A 99 16.62 19.64 13.54
C SER A 99 18.01 19.01 13.64
N ASP A 100 18.52 18.84 14.86
CA ASP A 100 19.81 18.19 15.09
C ASP A 100 19.84 16.75 14.55
N TYR A 101 18.72 16.03 14.66
CA TYR A 101 18.58 14.70 14.08
C TYR A 101 18.72 14.71 12.56
N ILE A 102 18.09 15.69 11.89
CA ILE A 102 18.18 15.84 10.42
C ILE A 102 19.63 16.03 10.00
N VAL A 103 20.35 16.93 10.68
CA VAL A 103 21.76 17.25 10.35
C VAL A 103 22.66 16.01 10.57
N ARG A 104 22.58 15.37 11.75
CA ARG A 104 23.42 14.21 12.09
C ARG A 104 23.24 13.03 11.13
N ASN A 105 22.03 12.83 10.63
CA ASN A 105 21.71 11.66 9.81
C ASN A 105 21.60 11.99 8.33
N THR A 106 21.90 13.22 7.92
CA THR A 106 21.68 13.69 6.53
C THR A 106 20.27 13.29 6.03
N ALA A 107 19.28 13.48 6.92
CA ALA A 107 17.94 12.91 6.76
C ALA A 107 17.01 13.83 5.95
N SER A 108 16.00 13.23 5.29
CA SER A 108 14.93 14.02 4.65
C SER A 108 14.16 14.83 5.69
N SER A 109 13.79 16.07 5.35
CA SER A 109 13.19 17.03 6.27
C SER A 109 11.89 17.62 5.75
N ALA A 110 10.93 17.83 6.63
CA ALA A 110 9.79 18.71 6.42
C ALA A 110 10.14 20.19 6.63
N ARG A 111 11.42 20.49 6.93
CA ARG A 111 11.94 21.83 7.21
C ARG A 111 11.19 22.53 8.35
N LEU A 112 10.86 21.77 9.40
CA LEU A 112 10.23 22.32 10.60
C LEU A 112 11.16 23.32 11.28
N ILE A 113 10.62 24.45 11.73
CA ILE A 113 11.39 25.54 12.35
C ILE A 113 11.26 25.46 13.86
N VAL A 114 12.39 25.48 14.54
CA VAL A 114 12.48 25.37 16.00
C VAL A 114 11.66 26.47 16.69
N GLY A 115 10.80 26.07 17.63
CA GLY A 115 9.90 26.93 18.36
C GLY A 115 8.53 27.13 17.72
N ASP A 116 8.36 26.83 16.43
CA ASP A 116 7.03 26.86 15.79
C ASP A 116 6.11 25.78 16.39
N LYS A 117 4.81 26.07 16.36
CA LYS A 117 3.77 25.14 16.83
C LYS A 117 3.05 24.57 15.61
N VAL A 118 3.20 23.27 15.41
CA VAL A 118 2.66 22.52 14.25
C VAL A 118 1.62 21.52 14.74
N THR A 119 0.46 21.43 14.10
CA THR A 119 -0.56 20.47 14.50
C THR A 119 -0.16 19.04 14.13
N VAL A 120 -0.73 18.04 14.81
CA VAL A 120 -0.53 16.61 14.48
C VAL A 120 -0.93 16.34 13.03
N ARG A 121 -2.01 16.94 12.54
CA ARG A 121 -2.44 16.86 11.13
C ARG A 121 -1.34 17.38 10.19
N GLN A 122 -0.76 18.53 10.48
CA GLN A 122 0.33 19.12 9.70
C GLN A 122 1.60 18.25 9.75
N LEU A 123 1.91 17.68 10.92
CA LEU A 123 3.02 16.73 11.04
C LEU A 123 2.80 15.48 10.19
N LEU A 124 1.57 14.97 10.06
CA LEU A 124 1.28 13.86 9.15
C LEU A 124 1.53 14.25 7.67
N TYR A 125 1.21 15.48 7.26
CA TYR A 125 1.58 15.98 5.93
C TYR A 125 3.11 16.06 5.78
N GLY A 126 3.81 16.68 6.74
CA GLY A 126 5.27 16.75 6.74
C GLY A 126 5.96 15.37 6.76
N LEU A 127 5.38 14.39 7.45
CA LEU A 127 5.82 13.00 7.48
C LEU A 127 5.71 12.32 6.11
N MET A 128 4.56 12.45 5.47
CA MET A 128 4.23 11.61 4.31
C MET A 128 4.63 12.24 2.99
N LEU A 129 4.48 13.56 2.78
CA LEU A 129 4.76 14.22 1.51
C LEU A 129 6.27 14.36 1.26
N PRO A 130 7.01 15.24 1.97
CA PRO A 130 8.44 15.39 1.79
C PRO A 130 9.25 14.30 2.48
N SER A 131 8.58 13.35 3.13
CA SER A 131 9.23 12.29 3.89
C SER A 131 10.01 12.78 5.13
N GLY A 132 9.54 13.86 5.80
CA GLY A 132 10.25 14.52 6.90
C GLY A 132 10.52 13.62 8.10
N CYS A 133 11.80 13.43 8.41
CA CYS A 133 12.24 12.70 9.61
C CYS A 133 12.12 13.56 10.86
N ASP A 134 12.18 14.89 10.75
CA ASP A 134 11.83 15.86 11.78
C ASP A 134 10.36 15.74 12.22
N ALA A 135 9.44 15.62 11.27
CA ALA A 135 8.03 15.38 11.54
C ALA A 135 7.80 13.99 12.17
N ALA A 136 8.53 12.98 11.71
CA ALA A 136 8.49 11.63 12.31
C ALA A 136 8.96 11.65 13.77
N TYR A 137 10.05 12.37 14.04
CA TYR A 137 10.59 12.52 15.40
C TYR A 137 9.59 13.26 16.30
N ALA A 138 9.03 14.37 15.83
CA ALA A 138 8.03 15.13 16.59
C ALA A 138 6.80 14.27 16.96
N LEU A 139 6.33 13.43 16.05
CA LEU A 139 5.23 12.49 16.30
C LEU A 139 5.65 11.39 17.29
N ALA A 140 6.84 10.81 17.17
CA ALA A 140 7.34 9.80 18.08
C ALA A 140 7.52 10.37 19.51
N ASP A 141 8.04 11.58 19.63
CA ASP A 141 8.19 12.29 20.91
C ASP A 141 6.84 12.64 21.55
N LYS A 142 5.85 13.05 20.73
CA LYS A 142 4.50 13.41 21.19
C LYS A 142 3.67 12.22 21.68
N PHE A 143 3.75 11.09 20.99
CA PHE A 143 2.86 9.93 21.23
C PHE A 143 3.53 8.77 21.96
N GLY A 144 4.82 8.85 22.18
CA GLY A 144 5.52 7.94 23.09
C GLY A 144 5.30 8.32 24.54
N LYS A 145 5.47 7.35 25.45
CA LYS A 145 5.35 7.51 26.91
C LYS A 145 6.72 7.49 27.56
N GLY A 146 6.91 8.31 28.59
CA GLY A 146 8.15 8.39 29.37
C GLY A 146 8.50 9.81 29.79
N SER A 147 9.35 9.94 30.81
CA SER A 147 9.78 11.23 31.36
C SER A 147 10.79 11.95 30.45
N THR A 148 11.64 11.20 29.77
CA THR A 148 12.63 11.76 28.86
C THR A 148 12.21 11.57 27.39
N ARG A 149 12.74 12.39 26.47
CA ARG A 149 12.52 12.23 25.04
C ARG A 149 13.00 10.87 24.55
N ALA A 150 14.16 10.41 24.99
CA ALA A 150 14.69 9.10 24.64
C ALA A 150 13.73 7.97 25.05
N ALA A 151 13.18 8.04 26.28
CA ALA A 151 12.18 7.08 26.75
C ALA A 151 10.91 7.11 25.90
N ARG A 152 10.41 8.30 25.54
CA ARG A 152 9.22 8.45 24.69
C ARG A 152 9.45 7.85 23.30
N VAL A 153 10.58 8.16 22.67
CA VAL A 153 10.93 7.59 21.34
C VAL A 153 11.05 6.07 21.41
N LYS A 154 11.75 5.54 22.42
CA LYS A 154 11.85 4.07 22.64
C LYS A 154 10.47 3.43 22.79
N ASN A 155 9.60 4.05 23.60
CA ASN A 155 8.24 3.58 23.80
C ASN A 155 7.43 3.62 22.50
N PHE A 156 7.54 4.70 21.70
CA PHE A 156 6.85 4.80 20.40
C PHE A 156 7.28 3.70 19.42
N ILE A 157 8.58 3.40 19.35
CA ILE A 157 9.10 2.28 18.55
C ILE A 157 8.53 0.95 19.08
N GLY A 158 8.41 0.79 20.39
CA GLY A 158 7.72 -0.34 21.01
C GLY A 158 6.26 -0.45 20.55
N GLN A 159 5.52 0.68 20.47
CA GLN A 159 4.16 0.70 19.94
C GLN A 159 4.12 0.31 18.45
N MET A 160 5.11 0.69 17.64
CA MET A 160 5.22 0.28 16.23
C MET A 160 5.35 -1.25 16.12
N ASN A 161 6.22 -1.86 16.91
CA ASN A 161 6.42 -3.32 16.91
C ASN A 161 5.20 -4.08 17.47
N THR A 162 4.55 -3.55 18.51
CA THR A 162 3.27 -4.10 19.01
C THR A 162 2.19 -4.02 17.93
N THR A 163 2.11 -2.90 17.20
CA THR A 163 1.16 -2.75 16.08
C THR A 163 1.48 -3.74 14.96
N ALA A 164 2.75 -3.95 14.63
CA ALA A 164 3.16 -4.96 13.64
C ALA A 164 2.71 -6.37 14.05
N LYS A 165 2.91 -6.75 15.32
CA LYS A 165 2.44 -8.02 15.88
C LYS A 165 0.91 -8.14 15.77
N ASN A 166 0.16 -7.12 16.19
CA ASN A 166 -1.31 -7.14 16.17
C ASN A 166 -1.88 -7.20 14.75
N LEU A 167 -1.16 -6.68 13.75
CA LEU A 167 -1.50 -6.77 12.34
C LEU A 167 -0.98 -8.04 11.67
N ASN A 168 -0.39 -8.95 12.43
CA ASN A 168 0.20 -10.21 11.95
C ASN A 168 1.24 -10.00 10.83
N LEU A 169 2.08 -8.97 10.98
CA LEU A 169 3.22 -8.68 10.10
C LEU A 169 4.45 -9.46 10.58
N LYS A 170 4.46 -10.76 10.29
CA LYS A 170 5.41 -11.73 10.89
C LYS A 170 6.88 -11.49 10.53
N ASN A 171 7.14 -10.80 9.42
CA ASN A 171 8.47 -10.53 8.91
C ASN A 171 8.80 -9.03 8.94
N THR A 172 8.32 -8.32 9.98
CA THR A 172 8.49 -6.88 10.12
C THR A 172 9.00 -6.53 11.51
N HIS A 173 10.03 -5.68 11.56
CA HIS A 173 10.58 -5.11 12.79
C HIS A 173 11.03 -3.66 12.56
N PHE A 174 10.83 -2.83 13.56
CA PHE A 174 11.23 -1.43 13.55
C PHE A 174 12.20 -1.16 14.69
N ASP A 175 13.34 -0.55 14.39
CA ASP A 175 14.31 0.00 15.36
C ASP A 175 14.35 1.53 15.30
N SER A 176 13.58 2.14 14.39
CA SER A 176 13.42 3.59 14.26
C SER A 176 12.01 3.96 13.81
N PHE A 177 11.66 5.24 14.04
CA PHE A 177 10.37 5.82 13.67
C PHE A 177 10.30 6.27 12.19
N ASP A 178 11.39 6.29 11.46
CA ASP A 178 11.48 6.89 10.12
C ASP A 178 12.13 6.01 9.05
N GLY A 179 12.80 4.92 9.45
CA GLY A 179 13.51 4.00 8.59
C GLY A 179 15.02 4.26 8.49
N ILE A 180 15.54 5.25 9.25
CA ILE A 180 16.97 5.46 9.48
C ILE A 180 17.28 4.85 10.84
N GLY A 181 17.54 3.58 10.91
CA GLY A 181 17.85 2.89 12.16
C GLY A 181 19.28 2.39 12.18
N ASN A 182 19.56 1.51 13.12
CA ASN A 182 20.86 0.85 13.26
C ASN A 182 20.96 -0.45 12.44
N GLY A 183 20.30 -0.49 11.27
CA GLY A 183 20.31 -1.65 10.38
C GLY A 183 19.30 -2.76 10.75
N LYS A 184 18.48 -2.57 11.79
CA LYS A 184 17.50 -3.56 12.26
C LYS A 184 16.06 -3.29 11.80
N ASN A 185 15.82 -2.21 11.02
CA ASN A 185 14.54 -2.00 10.35
C ASN A 185 14.42 -2.95 9.16
N TYR A 186 13.46 -3.84 9.20
CA TYR A 186 13.14 -4.67 8.06
C TYR A 186 11.64 -4.91 7.94
N SER A 187 11.21 -5.17 6.73
CA SER A 187 9.88 -5.67 6.42
C SER A 187 9.92 -6.47 5.11
N THR A 188 8.76 -6.88 4.64
CA THR A 188 8.61 -7.57 3.36
C THR A 188 7.65 -6.84 2.45
N PRO A 189 7.67 -7.07 1.13
CA PRO A 189 6.66 -6.50 0.22
C PRO A 189 5.23 -6.80 0.66
N ARG A 190 4.95 -8.03 1.12
CA ARG A 190 3.63 -8.44 1.61
C ARG A 190 3.23 -7.69 2.87
N ASP A 191 4.11 -7.65 3.87
CA ASP A 191 3.80 -7.03 5.16
C ASP A 191 3.58 -5.51 5.02
N LEU A 192 4.43 -4.81 4.25
CA LEU A 192 4.23 -3.39 3.97
C LEU A 192 2.94 -3.10 3.20
N THR A 193 2.55 -3.97 2.28
CA THR A 193 1.27 -3.85 1.57
C THR A 193 0.10 -4.04 2.52
N LYS A 194 0.14 -5.05 3.41
CA LYS A 194 -0.87 -5.26 4.46
C LYS A 194 -0.95 -4.08 5.42
N LEU A 195 0.20 -3.55 5.85
CA LEU A 195 0.28 -2.37 6.70
C LEU A 195 -0.39 -1.17 6.03
N ALA A 196 -0.04 -0.90 4.77
CA ALA A 196 -0.62 0.20 4.00
C ALA A 196 -2.13 0.02 3.82
N SER A 197 -2.60 -1.17 3.46
CA SER A 197 -4.03 -1.50 3.35
C SER A 197 -4.78 -1.21 4.66
N ASN A 198 -4.23 -1.64 5.79
CA ASN A 198 -4.80 -1.35 7.10
C ASN A 198 -4.82 0.16 7.40
N THR A 199 -3.73 0.87 7.09
CA THR A 199 -3.63 2.31 7.33
C THR A 199 -4.55 3.12 6.42
N MET A 200 -4.80 2.66 5.20
CA MET A 200 -5.77 3.26 4.26
C MET A 200 -7.22 3.21 4.76
N LYS A 201 -7.54 2.48 5.83
CA LYS A 201 -8.86 2.55 6.48
C LYS A 201 -9.11 3.91 7.14
N TYR A 202 -8.07 4.64 7.55
CA TYR A 202 -8.18 5.98 8.13
C TYR A 202 -8.38 7.03 7.03
N SER A 203 -9.47 7.80 7.09
CA SER A 203 -9.78 8.85 6.11
C SER A 203 -8.68 9.91 6.04
N THR A 204 -8.16 10.34 7.20
CA THR A 204 -7.04 11.28 7.29
C THR A 204 -5.81 10.77 6.53
N PHE A 205 -5.47 9.48 6.67
CA PHE A 205 -4.34 8.91 5.95
C PHE A 205 -4.54 8.96 4.43
N ARG A 206 -5.72 8.53 3.96
CA ARG A 206 -6.07 8.59 2.53
C ARG A 206 -5.94 10.01 1.97
N THR A 207 -6.45 11.00 2.70
CA THR A 207 -6.34 12.41 2.30
C THR A 207 -4.88 12.84 2.20
N VAL A 208 -4.08 12.59 3.22
CA VAL A 208 -2.66 12.98 3.26
C VAL A 208 -1.87 12.34 2.12
N VAL A 209 -1.95 11.02 1.94
CA VAL A 209 -1.10 10.31 0.96
C VAL A 209 -1.52 10.56 -0.48
N LYS A 210 -2.77 10.95 -0.75
CA LYS A 210 -3.28 11.34 -2.08
C LYS A 210 -2.89 12.77 -2.47
N THR A 211 -2.50 13.60 -1.50
CA THR A 211 -2.16 15.02 -1.73
C THR A 211 -0.84 15.13 -2.48
N LYS A 212 -0.84 15.83 -3.62
CA LYS A 212 0.38 16.12 -4.41
C LYS A 212 1.26 17.16 -3.74
N SER A 213 0.65 18.25 -3.31
CA SER A 213 1.31 19.33 -2.59
C SER A 213 0.32 20.03 -1.68
N THR A 214 0.85 20.73 -0.67
CA THR A 214 0.03 21.50 0.28
C THR A 214 0.79 22.70 0.79
N LYS A 215 0.08 23.77 1.12
CA LYS A 215 0.57 24.94 1.81
C LYS A 215 -0.14 25.02 3.16
N GLN A 216 0.62 24.90 4.24
CA GLN A 216 0.09 24.81 5.61
C GLN A 216 0.43 26.06 6.41
N LYS A 217 -0.56 26.67 7.05
CA LYS A 217 -0.39 27.82 7.96
C LYS A 217 0.00 27.29 9.33
N VAL A 218 1.22 27.53 9.78
CA VAL A 218 1.73 27.14 11.11
C VAL A 218 1.89 28.35 12.02
N THR A 219 1.75 28.16 13.33
CA THR A 219 1.97 29.23 14.32
C THR A 219 3.45 29.36 14.59
N THR A 220 4.01 30.58 14.50
CA THR A 220 5.43 30.83 14.80
C THR A 220 5.70 30.87 16.30
N LYS A 221 6.98 30.81 16.68
CA LYS A 221 7.42 30.96 18.08
C LYS A 221 6.94 32.29 18.68
N SER A 222 6.91 33.38 17.92
CA SER A 222 6.45 34.72 18.34
C SER A 222 4.94 34.89 18.40
N GLY A 223 4.15 33.84 18.08
CA GLY A 223 2.68 33.90 18.07
C GLY A 223 2.04 34.30 16.75
N GLY A 224 2.83 34.77 15.77
CA GLY A 224 2.36 35.01 14.40
C GLY A 224 2.16 33.73 13.61
N TYR A 225 2.26 33.83 12.28
CA TYR A 225 2.15 32.65 11.41
C TYR A 225 3.14 32.71 10.25
N ARG A 226 3.42 31.54 9.67
CA ARG A 226 4.10 31.37 8.37
C ARG A 226 3.44 30.26 7.58
N TYR A 227 3.70 30.23 6.30
CA TYR A 227 3.29 29.11 5.44
C TYR A 227 4.46 28.16 5.21
N MET A 228 4.18 26.86 5.37
CA MET A 228 5.08 25.76 5.01
C MET A 228 4.49 25.03 3.81
N SER A 229 5.30 24.83 2.79
CA SER A 229 4.89 24.13 1.56
C SER A 229 5.59 22.78 1.48
N TRP A 230 4.80 21.73 1.22
CA TRP A 230 5.30 20.36 1.07
C TRP A 230 4.79 19.73 -0.20
N SER A 231 5.70 19.09 -0.95
CA SER A 231 5.39 18.32 -2.14
C SER A 231 5.60 16.83 -1.89
N ASN A 232 4.72 16.01 -2.46
CA ASN A 232 4.79 14.56 -2.30
C ASN A 232 5.86 13.98 -3.22
N THR A 233 6.76 13.19 -2.64
CA THR A 233 7.82 12.48 -3.38
C THR A 233 7.32 11.32 -4.24
N ASN A 234 6.03 10.98 -4.15
CA ASN A 234 5.42 9.94 -4.97
C ASN A 234 5.04 10.49 -6.35
N GLY A 235 5.93 10.33 -7.32
CA GLY A 235 5.72 10.79 -8.70
C GLY A 235 4.58 10.11 -9.46
N LEU A 236 3.91 9.09 -8.91
CA LEU A 236 2.72 8.49 -9.52
C LEU A 236 1.48 9.38 -9.37
N LEU A 237 1.46 10.26 -8.36
CA LEU A 237 0.33 11.16 -8.13
C LEU A 237 0.23 12.17 -9.28
N GLY A 238 -0.85 12.04 -10.06
CA GLY A 238 -1.12 12.88 -11.24
C GLY A 238 -0.41 12.45 -12.52
N THR A 239 0.42 11.40 -12.51
CA THR A 239 1.05 10.83 -13.70
C THR A 239 0.58 9.42 -14.02
N TYR A 240 -0.07 8.75 -13.05
CA TYR A 240 -0.69 7.43 -13.25
C TYR A 240 -2.18 7.51 -12.94
N ARG A 241 -3.02 7.10 -13.89
CA ARG A 241 -4.48 7.17 -13.77
C ARG A 241 -4.96 6.41 -12.54
N GLY A 242 -5.66 7.11 -11.65
CA GLY A 242 -6.22 6.53 -10.43
C GLY A 242 -5.25 6.40 -9.26
N ALA A 243 -3.99 6.86 -9.33
CA ALA A 243 -3.06 6.82 -8.21
C ALA A 243 -3.59 7.59 -6.99
N ILE A 244 -3.57 6.95 -5.82
CA ILE A 244 -4.06 7.50 -4.54
C ILE A 244 -3.03 7.44 -3.40
N GLY A 245 -1.79 7.09 -3.69
CA GLY A 245 -0.71 7.05 -2.70
C GLY A 245 0.32 5.97 -3.04
N VAL A 246 1.19 5.56 -2.09
CA VAL A 246 1.16 5.77 -0.64
C VAL A 246 2.47 6.44 -0.15
N LYS A 247 3.64 5.73 -0.25
CA LYS A 247 4.90 6.25 0.31
C LYS A 247 6.11 5.73 -0.45
N THR A 248 7.03 6.64 -0.78
CA THR A 248 8.38 6.33 -1.27
C THR A 248 9.32 6.02 -0.11
N GLY A 249 10.35 5.23 -0.39
CA GLY A 249 11.48 5.02 0.49
C GLY A 249 12.78 4.99 -0.30
N SER A 250 13.88 5.38 0.34
CA SER A 250 15.22 5.22 -0.20
C SER A 250 16.25 5.14 0.93
N GLY A 251 17.43 4.68 0.61
CA GLY A 251 18.57 4.60 1.52
C GLY A 251 19.65 3.70 0.93
N PRO A 252 20.87 3.70 1.52
CA PRO A 252 21.99 2.92 1.00
C PRO A 252 21.65 1.43 0.81
N GLU A 253 21.03 0.79 1.80
CA GLU A 253 20.63 -0.62 1.75
C GLU A 253 19.25 -0.82 1.10
N ALA A 254 18.29 0.05 1.41
CA ALA A 254 16.94 -0.04 0.89
C ALA A 254 16.89 0.17 -0.63
N LYS A 255 17.89 0.86 -1.19
CA LYS A 255 17.87 1.36 -2.56
C LYS A 255 16.59 2.19 -2.77
N TYR A 256 15.75 1.85 -3.73
CA TYR A 256 14.52 2.58 -4.00
C TYR A 256 13.29 1.70 -3.75
N CYS A 257 12.42 2.16 -2.87
CA CYS A 257 11.22 1.46 -2.42
C CYS A 257 9.97 2.31 -2.69
N LEU A 258 8.84 1.66 -2.94
CA LEU A 258 7.54 2.32 -3.08
C LEU A 258 6.42 1.40 -2.61
N VAL A 259 5.62 1.90 -1.70
CA VAL A 259 4.27 1.38 -1.46
C VAL A 259 3.31 2.23 -2.27
N PHE A 260 2.52 1.61 -3.11
CA PHE A 260 1.63 2.28 -4.06
C PHE A 260 0.18 1.79 -3.95
N ALA A 261 -0.75 2.65 -4.33
CA ALA A 261 -2.16 2.28 -4.46
C ALA A 261 -2.80 3.09 -5.59
N ALA A 262 -3.72 2.46 -6.30
CA ALA A 262 -4.53 3.13 -7.30
C ALA A 262 -5.96 2.56 -7.31
N THR A 263 -6.95 3.41 -7.65
CA THR A 263 -8.36 3.03 -7.76
C THR A 263 -8.85 3.31 -9.18
N ARG A 264 -9.50 2.33 -9.81
CA ARG A 264 -10.18 2.45 -11.09
C ARG A 264 -11.50 1.68 -11.05
N ASN A 265 -12.58 2.27 -11.52
CA ASN A 265 -13.90 1.62 -11.60
C ASN A 265 -14.30 0.92 -10.29
N GLY A 266 -14.16 1.60 -9.16
CA GLY A 266 -14.47 1.05 -7.82
C GLY A 266 -13.48 0.02 -7.26
N LYS A 267 -12.58 -0.51 -8.06
CA LYS A 267 -11.55 -1.47 -7.61
C LYS A 267 -10.27 -0.72 -7.18
N THR A 268 -9.71 -1.12 -6.06
CA THR A 268 -8.42 -0.60 -5.57
C THR A 268 -7.36 -1.69 -5.56
N VAL A 269 -6.28 -1.42 -6.26
CA VAL A 269 -5.06 -2.24 -6.25
C VAL A 269 -4.04 -1.56 -5.35
N ILE A 270 -3.43 -2.32 -4.44
CA ILE A 270 -2.38 -1.84 -3.54
C ILE A 270 -1.19 -2.79 -3.58
N GLY A 271 0.02 -2.24 -3.51
CA GLY A 271 1.22 -3.07 -3.60
C GLY A 271 2.49 -2.37 -3.13
N THR A 272 3.56 -3.15 -3.13
CA THR A 272 4.89 -2.70 -2.69
C THR A 272 5.95 -3.24 -3.64
N VAL A 273 6.91 -2.39 -4.01
CA VAL A 273 8.20 -2.77 -4.58
C VAL A 273 9.32 -2.35 -3.64
N LEU A 274 10.27 -3.26 -3.40
CA LEU A 274 11.44 -3.05 -2.56
C LEU A 274 12.73 -3.33 -3.32
N THR A 275 13.74 -2.52 -3.04
CA THR A 275 15.10 -2.67 -3.55
C THR A 275 15.13 -2.61 -5.09
N SER A 276 14.48 -1.59 -5.67
CA SER A 276 14.69 -1.22 -7.08
C SER A 276 16.03 -0.52 -7.25
N SER A 277 16.66 -0.67 -8.42
CA SER A 277 17.99 -0.13 -8.69
C SER A 277 18.02 1.40 -8.83
N SER A 278 16.89 2.02 -9.22
CA SER A 278 16.76 3.48 -9.37
C SER A 278 15.35 3.97 -9.04
N ALA A 279 15.20 5.27 -8.85
CA ALA A 279 13.89 5.93 -8.68
C ALA A 279 12.99 5.76 -9.92
N ALA A 280 13.57 5.77 -11.13
CA ALA A 280 12.85 5.54 -12.38
C ALA A 280 12.35 4.09 -12.45
N ASN A 281 13.22 3.12 -12.18
CA ASN A 281 12.85 1.70 -12.20
C ASN A 281 11.78 1.38 -11.16
N ARG A 282 11.88 1.92 -9.95
CA ARG A 282 10.84 1.83 -8.91
C ARG A 282 9.47 2.27 -9.43
N THR A 283 9.43 3.39 -10.14
CA THR A 283 8.20 3.95 -10.68
C THR A 283 7.65 3.09 -11.83
N THR A 284 8.51 2.65 -12.74
CA THR A 284 8.15 1.76 -13.86
C THR A 284 7.63 0.41 -13.36
N ASP A 285 8.31 -0.20 -12.39
CA ASP A 285 7.88 -1.46 -11.78
C ASP A 285 6.49 -1.33 -11.13
N ALA A 286 6.26 -0.23 -10.39
CA ALA A 286 4.97 0.02 -9.77
C ALA A 286 3.85 0.19 -10.82
N LYS A 287 4.09 0.91 -11.92
CA LYS A 287 3.14 1.06 -13.03
C LYS A 287 2.79 -0.30 -13.65
N LYS A 288 3.81 -1.11 -14.01
CA LYS A 288 3.62 -2.47 -14.55
C LYS A 288 2.76 -3.34 -13.63
N LEU A 289 3.05 -3.28 -12.32
CA LEU A 289 2.33 -4.06 -11.32
C LEU A 289 0.89 -3.60 -11.13
N MET A 290 0.63 -2.30 -11.17
CA MET A 290 -0.74 -1.76 -11.10
C MET A 290 -1.54 -2.12 -12.36
N ASP A 291 -0.95 -1.97 -13.55
CA ASP A 291 -1.62 -2.33 -14.82
C ASP A 291 -1.96 -3.82 -14.85
N TYR A 292 -1.03 -4.68 -14.44
CA TYR A 292 -1.30 -6.10 -14.28
C TYR A 292 -2.40 -6.36 -13.24
N GLY A 293 -2.29 -5.72 -12.07
CA GLY A 293 -3.24 -5.86 -10.98
C GLY A 293 -4.67 -5.54 -11.42
N PHE A 294 -4.89 -4.46 -12.19
CA PHE A 294 -6.22 -4.11 -12.71
C PHE A 294 -6.75 -5.09 -13.77
N LYS A 295 -5.89 -5.81 -14.49
CA LYS A 295 -6.30 -6.83 -15.45
C LYS A 295 -6.80 -8.11 -14.77
N VAL A 296 -6.27 -8.44 -13.57
CA VAL A 296 -6.53 -9.72 -12.87
C VAL A 296 -7.32 -9.58 -11.55
N ALA A 297 -7.70 -8.33 -11.18
CA ALA A 297 -8.43 -7.99 -9.96
C ALA A 297 -9.94 -8.28 -10.03
#